data_610f4f3191c321438a536737e213a93f
#
_entry.id   610f4f3191c321438a536737e213a93f
#
_cell.length_a   1.000
_cell.length_b   1.000
_cell.length_c   1.000
_cell.angle_alpha   90.00
_cell.angle_beta   90.00
_cell.angle_gamma   90.00
#
_symmetry.space_group_name_H-M   'P 1'
#
loop_
_entity.id
_entity.type
_entity.pdbx_description
1 polymer ?
#
loop_
_entity_poly.entity_id
_entity_poly.type
_entity_poly.pdbx_seq_one_letter_code
_entity_poly.pdbx_strand_id
1 'polypeptide(L)'
;MAGIETARLILRDVAPGDWDALDAIVSDPDVTRYMHFARWDEQKRRQWHARMVEEASRPHPGVDNWAITLRSDGQLIGWLFMGSSHDLGAGGQRGCGYALGQRFWGQGYMTEALRAAITYEFTTLGTRRIIADCQEENLASARVMQKCGMTYEGTSYSEDFEGVGAVERHYSIAAPEQEAP
;
A
#
# COMPACT_ATOMS: atom_id res chain seq x y z
N MET A 1 -15.75 -3.77 3.37
CA MET A 1 -15.66 -2.71 4.41
C MET A 1 -16.28 -1.41 3.90
N ALA A 2 -16.65 -0.46 4.79
CA ALA A 2 -16.98 0.89 4.32
C ALA A 2 -15.74 1.49 3.67
N GLY A 3 -15.86 2.04 2.46
CA GLY A 3 -14.76 2.66 1.77
C GLY A 3 -14.24 3.91 2.49
N ILE A 4 -12.95 4.21 2.35
CA ILE A 4 -12.37 5.44 2.86
C ILE A 4 -12.53 6.51 1.79
N GLU A 5 -13.27 7.58 2.11
CA GLU A 5 -13.47 8.70 1.19
C GLU A 5 -12.54 9.87 1.55
N THR A 6 -12.00 10.49 0.50
CA THR A 6 -11.16 11.69 0.60
C THR A 6 -11.71 12.80 -0.30
N ALA A 7 -11.00 13.90 -0.45
CA ALA A 7 -11.42 14.98 -1.33
C ALA A 7 -11.53 14.55 -2.80
N ARG A 8 -10.62 13.69 -3.29
CA ARG A 8 -10.55 13.30 -4.71
C ARG A 8 -10.67 11.80 -4.93
N LEU A 9 -10.58 10.96 -3.87
CA LEU A 9 -10.43 9.52 -3.98
C LEU A 9 -11.49 8.78 -3.17
N ILE A 10 -11.74 7.54 -3.60
CA ILE A 10 -12.40 6.51 -2.81
C ILE A 10 -11.45 5.31 -2.77
N LEU A 11 -11.07 4.90 -1.57
CA LEU A 11 -10.38 3.65 -1.31
C LEU A 11 -11.44 2.62 -0.94
N ARG A 12 -11.62 1.62 -1.77
CA ARG A 12 -12.61 0.55 -1.57
C ARG A 12 -11.96 -0.82 -1.70
N ASP A 13 -12.64 -1.83 -1.22
CA ASP A 13 -12.20 -3.21 -1.41
C ASP A 13 -11.97 -3.52 -2.89
N VAL A 14 -10.91 -4.31 -3.17
CA VAL A 14 -10.65 -4.82 -4.51
C VAL A 14 -11.77 -5.80 -4.91
N ALA A 15 -12.29 -5.65 -6.11
CA ALA A 15 -13.38 -6.43 -6.67
C ALA A 15 -12.94 -7.27 -7.88
N PRO A 16 -13.66 -8.35 -8.23
CA PRO A 16 -13.33 -9.18 -9.38
C PRO A 16 -13.19 -8.39 -10.70
N GLY A 17 -14.01 -7.34 -10.87
CA GLY A 17 -13.99 -6.49 -12.06
C GLY A 17 -12.81 -5.52 -12.17
N ASP A 18 -11.94 -5.45 -11.16
CA ASP A 18 -10.78 -4.56 -11.14
C ASP A 18 -9.56 -5.15 -11.87
N TRP A 19 -9.64 -6.41 -12.30
CA TRP A 19 -8.50 -7.13 -12.87
C TRP A 19 -7.79 -6.35 -13.97
N ASP A 20 -8.50 -5.94 -15.01
CA ASP A 20 -7.87 -5.31 -16.19
C ASP A 20 -7.15 -4.00 -15.82
N ALA A 21 -7.75 -3.20 -14.94
CA ALA A 21 -7.15 -1.95 -14.50
C ALA A 21 -5.94 -2.17 -13.57
N LEU A 22 -6.02 -3.14 -12.67
CA LEU A 22 -4.90 -3.50 -11.79
C LEU A 22 -3.77 -4.16 -12.58
N ASP A 23 -4.08 -5.09 -13.49
CA ASP A 23 -3.06 -5.74 -14.32
C ASP A 23 -2.31 -4.73 -15.19
N ALA A 24 -3.01 -3.76 -15.78
CA ALA A 24 -2.38 -2.69 -16.54
C ALA A 24 -1.39 -1.85 -15.69
N ILE A 25 -1.63 -1.71 -14.38
CA ILE A 25 -0.72 -1.00 -13.47
C ILE A 25 0.46 -1.88 -13.07
N VAL A 26 0.20 -3.13 -12.64
CA VAL A 26 1.26 -3.99 -12.09
C VAL A 26 2.06 -4.77 -13.15
N SER A 27 1.66 -4.70 -14.41
CA SER A 27 2.44 -5.18 -15.56
C SER A 27 3.29 -4.07 -16.22
N ASP A 28 3.04 -2.80 -15.87
CA ASP A 28 3.82 -1.68 -16.39
C ASP A 28 5.24 -1.70 -15.78
N PRO A 29 6.31 -1.84 -16.60
CA PRO A 29 7.69 -1.93 -16.11
C PRO A 29 8.17 -0.66 -15.41
N ASP A 30 7.65 0.53 -15.76
CA ASP A 30 8.01 1.76 -15.08
C ASP A 30 7.38 1.82 -13.67
N VAL A 31 6.14 1.32 -13.52
CA VAL A 31 5.45 1.24 -12.22
C VAL A 31 6.11 0.22 -11.30
N THR A 32 6.45 -0.94 -11.85
CA THR A 32 6.95 -2.08 -11.07
C THR A 32 8.46 -2.14 -10.93
N ARG A 33 9.18 -1.17 -11.47
CA ARG A 33 10.66 -1.11 -11.51
C ARG A 33 11.34 -1.47 -10.18
N TYR A 34 10.73 -1.08 -9.06
CA TYR A 34 11.25 -1.30 -7.71
C TYR A 34 10.40 -2.30 -6.91
N MET A 35 9.63 -3.13 -7.60
CA MET A 35 8.70 -4.07 -6.98
C MET A 35 8.94 -5.49 -7.51
N HIS A 36 8.65 -6.49 -6.69
CA HIS A 36 8.70 -7.88 -7.12
C HIS A 36 7.74 -8.21 -8.27
N PHE A 37 6.67 -7.44 -8.46
CA PHE A 37 5.74 -7.58 -9.59
C PHE A 37 6.42 -7.56 -10.97
N ALA A 38 7.55 -6.87 -11.11
CA ALA A 38 8.31 -6.82 -12.36
C ALA A 38 8.73 -8.22 -12.87
N ARG A 39 8.77 -9.21 -11.97
CA ARG A 39 9.16 -10.59 -12.27
C ARG A 39 8.00 -11.57 -12.39
N TRP A 40 6.76 -11.07 -12.20
CA TRP A 40 5.57 -11.91 -12.22
C TRP A 40 4.99 -12.04 -13.62
N ASP A 41 4.70 -13.26 -14.03
CA ASP A 41 3.87 -13.53 -15.20
C ASP A 41 2.39 -13.20 -14.92
N GLU A 42 1.57 -13.26 -15.97
CA GLU A 42 0.14 -12.99 -15.86
C GLU A 42 -0.55 -13.95 -14.89
N GLN A 43 -0.17 -15.23 -14.89
CA GLN A 43 -0.78 -16.23 -14.00
C GLN A 43 -0.54 -15.87 -12.53
N LYS A 44 0.65 -15.46 -12.16
CA LYS A 44 0.99 -15.05 -10.79
C LYS A 44 0.26 -13.77 -10.38
N ARG A 45 0.12 -12.79 -11.30
CA ARG A 45 -0.65 -11.57 -11.04
C ARG A 45 -2.16 -11.87 -10.89
N ARG A 46 -2.74 -12.82 -11.66
CA ARG A 46 -4.12 -13.29 -11.48
C ARG A 46 -4.33 -13.95 -10.13
N GLN A 47 -3.40 -14.78 -9.68
CA GLN A 47 -3.46 -15.40 -8.35
C GLN A 47 -3.42 -14.35 -7.23
N TRP A 48 -2.56 -13.35 -7.36
CA TRP A 48 -2.48 -12.23 -6.44
C TRP A 48 -3.80 -11.43 -6.37
N HIS A 49 -4.38 -11.08 -7.53
CA HIS A 49 -5.68 -10.40 -7.59
C HIS A 49 -6.81 -11.25 -6.96
N ALA A 50 -6.89 -12.52 -7.31
CA ALA A 50 -7.91 -13.43 -6.74
C ALA A 50 -7.80 -13.52 -5.21
N ARG A 51 -6.56 -13.54 -4.67
CA ARG A 51 -6.32 -13.52 -3.23
C ARG A 51 -6.80 -12.22 -2.57
N MET A 52 -6.54 -11.07 -3.16
CA MET A 52 -7.05 -9.78 -2.64
C MET A 52 -8.58 -9.75 -2.59
N VAL A 53 -9.25 -10.25 -3.63
CA VAL A 53 -10.72 -10.34 -3.67
C VAL A 53 -11.25 -11.30 -2.59
N GLU A 54 -10.58 -12.43 -2.38
CA GLU A 54 -10.93 -13.38 -1.32
C GLU A 54 -10.73 -12.76 0.07
N GLU A 55 -9.60 -12.09 0.30
CA GLU A 55 -9.30 -11.42 1.57
C GLU A 55 -10.32 -10.32 1.90
N ALA A 56 -10.75 -9.54 0.91
CA ALA A 56 -11.78 -8.51 1.08
C ALA A 56 -13.14 -9.07 1.55
N SER A 57 -13.43 -10.33 1.28
CA SER A 57 -14.67 -11.00 1.71
C SER A 57 -14.63 -11.54 3.14
N ARG A 58 -13.47 -11.57 3.78
CA ARG A 58 -13.30 -12.12 5.14
C ARG A 58 -13.67 -11.09 6.20
N PRO A 59 -14.37 -11.51 7.28
CA PRO A 59 -14.51 -10.66 8.45
C PRO A 59 -13.13 -10.47 9.12
N HIS A 60 -12.71 -9.23 9.29
CA HIS A 60 -11.41 -8.86 9.87
C HIS A 60 -10.20 -9.47 9.15
N PRO A 61 -9.96 -9.09 7.89
CA PRO A 61 -8.79 -9.54 7.17
C PRO A 61 -7.51 -9.06 7.88
N GLY A 62 -6.50 -9.93 7.97
CA GLY A 62 -5.17 -9.55 8.47
C GLY A 62 -4.46 -8.55 7.55
N VAL A 63 -4.96 -8.41 6.32
CA VAL A 63 -4.47 -7.52 5.28
C VAL A 63 -5.66 -6.79 4.66
N ASP A 64 -5.59 -5.47 4.61
CA ASP A 64 -6.53 -4.61 3.89
C ASP A 64 -5.94 -4.28 2.52
N ASN A 65 -6.68 -4.59 1.47
CA ASN A 65 -6.31 -4.29 0.09
C ASN A 65 -7.33 -3.33 -0.51
N TRP A 66 -6.91 -2.10 -0.81
CA TRP A 66 -7.79 -1.10 -1.41
C TRP A 66 -7.44 -0.82 -2.86
N ALA A 67 -8.46 -0.86 -3.71
CA ALA A 67 -8.44 -0.19 -4.99
C ALA A 67 -8.58 1.32 -4.75
N ILE A 68 -7.67 2.11 -5.31
CA ILE A 68 -7.74 3.57 -5.27
C ILE A 68 -8.49 4.04 -6.51
N THR A 69 -9.65 4.66 -6.33
CA THR A 69 -10.48 5.15 -7.43
C THR A 69 -10.69 6.66 -7.34
N LEU A 70 -10.82 7.32 -8.50
CA LEU A 70 -11.19 8.74 -8.55
C LEU A 70 -12.67 8.90 -8.18
N ARG A 71 -13.00 9.90 -7.37
CA ARG A 71 -14.40 10.23 -7.05
C ARG A 71 -15.17 10.78 -8.25
N SER A 72 -14.48 11.39 -9.22
CA SER A 72 -15.09 12.07 -10.36
C SER A 72 -15.79 11.11 -11.32
N ASP A 73 -15.23 9.92 -11.53
CA ASP A 73 -15.67 8.99 -12.57
C ASP A 73 -15.55 7.51 -12.18
N GLY A 74 -15.07 7.22 -10.97
CA GLY A 74 -14.86 5.85 -10.49
C GLY A 74 -13.66 5.14 -11.10
N GLN A 75 -12.83 5.83 -11.92
CA GLN A 75 -11.67 5.22 -12.54
C GLN A 75 -10.69 4.70 -11.48
N LEU A 76 -10.32 3.41 -11.58
CA LEU A 76 -9.25 2.84 -10.78
C LEU A 76 -7.90 3.39 -11.26
N ILE A 77 -7.14 3.97 -10.34
CA ILE A 77 -5.86 4.63 -10.62
C ILE A 77 -4.68 4.00 -9.92
N GLY A 78 -4.93 3.10 -8.96
CA GLY A 78 -3.88 2.49 -8.16
C GLY A 78 -4.40 1.51 -7.14
N TRP A 79 -3.48 1.09 -6.33
CA TRP A 79 -3.69 0.10 -5.29
C TRP A 79 -2.86 0.46 -4.04
N LEU A 80 -3.39 0.13 -2.86
CA LEU A 80 -2.73 0.29 -1.58
C LEU A 80 -3.09 -0.90 -0.69
N PHE A 81 -2.10 -1.48 0.00
CA PHE A 81 -2.36 -2.46 1.03
C PHE A 81 -1.81 -2.01 2.39
N MET A 82 -2.45 -2.47 3.45
CA MET A 82 -1.92 -2.47 4.79
C MET A 82 -2.17 -3.83 5.45
N GLY A 83 -1.17 -4.38 6.12
CA GLY A 83 -1.29 -5.69 6.72
C GLY A 83 -0.14 -6.05 7.64
N SER A 84 -0.35 -7.10 8.44
CA SER A 84 0.74 -7.73 9.14
C SER A 84 1.50 -8.61 8.15
N SER A 85 2.79 -8.37 7.94
CA SER A 85 3.65 -9.43 7.41
C SER A 85 3.83 -10.49 8.50
N HIS A 86 4.04 -11.73 8.12
CA HIS A 86 4.25 -12.84 9.07
C HIS A 86 5.39 -12.58 10.07
N ASP A 87 6.28 -11.61 9.76
CA ASP A 87 7.45 -11.26 10.57
C ASP A 87 7.24 -10.08 11.52
N LEU A 88 6.11 -9.35 11.43
CA LEU A 88 5.91 -8.12 12.19
C LEU A 88 5.29 -8.28 13.59
N GLY A 89 5.21 -9.49 14.11
CA GLY A 89 4.90 -9.78 15.51
C GLY A 89 3.53 -9.26 16.02
N ALA A 90 3.08 -9.81 17.14
CA ALA A 90 1.79 -9.51 17.79
C ALA A 90 1.70 -8.11 18.45
N GLY A 91 2.39 -7.09 17.94
CA GLY A 91 2.55 -5.79 18.61
C GLY A 91 1.69 -4.63 18.11
N GLY A 92 0.68 -4.89 17.25
CA GLY A 92 -0.11 -3.79 16.66
C GLY A 92 0.68 -3.00 15.60
N GLN A 93 1.65 -3.63 14.95
CA GLN A 93 2.43 -3.06 13.86
C GLN A 93 1.93 -3.60 12.52
N ARG A 94 1.83 -2.74 11.50
CA ARG A 94 1.42 -3.11 10.14
C ARG A 94 2.37 -2.54 9.10
N GLY A 95 2.60 -3.29 8.03
CA GLY A 95 3.34 -2.82 6.87
C GLY A 95 2.39 -2.20 5.84
N CYS A 96 2.90 -1.34 4.97
CA CYS A 96 2.14 -0.86 3.82
C CYS A 96 2.94 -0.92 2.52
N GLY A 97 2.21 -1.07 1.41
CA GLY A 97 2.75 -0.97 0.06
C GLY A 97 1.70 -0.42 -0.90
N TYR A 98 2.15 0.17 -1.99
CA TYR A 98 1.25 0.86 -2.92
C TYR A 98 1.85 1.03 -4.31
N ALA A 99 0.96 1.18 -5.30
CA ALA A 99 1.31 1.60 -6.64
C ALA A 99 0.23 2.50 -7.25
N LEU A 100 0.63 3.41 -8.13
CA LEU A 100 -0.25 4.19 -9.01
C LEU A 100 0.15 3.99 -10.46
N GLY A 101 -0.83 3.97 -11.35
CA GLY A 101 -0.58 4.08 -12.78
C GLY A 101 0.22 5.34 -13.12
N GLN A 102 1.19 5.23 -14.02
CA GLN A 102 2.17 6.26 -14.35
C GLN A 102 1.54 7.65 -14.63
N ARG A 103 0.42 7.69 -15.37
CA ARG A 103 -0.30 8.94 -15.72
C ARG A 103 -0.87 9.71 -14.52
N PHE A 104 -0.90 9.10 -13.34
CA PHE A 104 -1.41 9.71 -12.09
C PHE A 104 -0.30 10.15 -11.14
N TRP A 105 0.97 9.97 -11.53
CA TRP A 105 2.11 10.40 -10.72
C TRP A 105 2.21 11.92 -10.62
N GLY A 106 2.90 12.40 -9.60
CA GLY A 106 3.16 13.83 -9.40
C GLY A 106 1.98 14.68 -8.95
N GLN A 107 0.76 14.12 -8.91
CA GLN A 107 -0.49 14.85 -8.62
C GLN A 107 -0.92 14.77 -7.15
N GLY A 108 -0.15 14.09 -6.31
CA GLY A 108 -0.41 13.96 -4.88
C GLY A 108 -1.44 12.91 -4.49
N TYR A 109 -1.98 12.13 -5.44
CA TYR A 109 -2.98 11.10 -5.16
C TYR A 109 -2.49 10.05 -4.16
N MET A 110 -1.27 9.52 -4.32
CA MET A 110 -0.77 8.53 -3.38
C MET A 110 -0.57 9.09 -1.97
N THR A 111 -0.12 10.34 -1.85
CA THR A 111 0.00 11.02 -0.54
C THR A 111 -1.38 11.17 0.12
N GLU A 112 -2.42 11.50 -0.65
CA GLU A 112 -3.79 11.61 -0.17
C GLU A 112 -4.34 10.25 0.28
N ALA A 113 -4.17 9.22 -0.55
CA ALA A 113 -4.61 7.86 -0.23
C ALA A 113 -3.90 7.30 1.01
N LEU A 114 -2.57 7.39 1.08
CA LEU A 114 -1.80 6.85 2.19
C LEU A 114 -2.12 7.57 3.51
N ARG A 115 -2.29 8.90 3.51
CA ARG A 115 -2.73 9.63 4.72
C ARG A 115 -4.08 9.16 5.23
N ALA A 116 -5.04 8.98 4.32
CA ALA A 116 -6.36 8.52 4.69
C ALA A 116 -6.32 7.09 5.26
N ALA A 117 -5.54 6.20 4.65
CA ALA A 117 -5.36 4.84 5.14
C ALA A 117 -4.66 4.82 6.52
N ILE A 118 -3.59 5.61 6.73
CA ILE A 118 -2.91 5.75 8.04
C ILE A 118 -3.90 6.23 9.11
N THR A 119 -4.72 7.23 8.80
CA THR A 119 -5.73 7.73 9.73
C THR A 119 -6.73 6.64 10.09
N TYR A 120 -7.25 5.91 9.10
CA TYR A 120 -8.17 4.80 9.31
C TYR A 120 -7.56 3.70 10.19
N GLU A 121 -6.31 3.31 9.92
CA GLU A 121 -5.58 2.32 10.71
C GLU A 121 -5.49 2.72 12.20
N PHE A 122 -5.12 3.97 12.47
CA PHE A 122 -4.96 4.42 13.85
C PHE A 122 -6.30 4.62 14.57
N THR A 123 -7.31 5.19 13.89
CA THR A 123 -8.55 5.58 14.54
C THR A 123 -9.61 4.48 14.58
N THR A 124 -9.58 3.55 13.62
CA THR A 124 -10.62 2.53 13.45
C THR A 124 -10.13 1.14 13.81
N LEU A 125 -8.90 0.79 13.41
CA LEU A 125 -8.35 -0.55 13.63
C LEU A 125 -7.43 -0.64 14.87
N GLY A 126 -7.06 0.50 15.48
CA GLY A 126 -6.22 0.54 16.67
C GLY A 126 -4.76 0.15 16.40
N THR A 127 -4.32 0.22 15.15
CA THR A 127 -2.91 0.03 14.79
C THR A 127 -2.04 1.01 15.57
N ARG A 128 -0.92 0.53 16.11
CA ARG A 128 -0.02 1.37 16.92
C ARG A 128 1.14 1.95 16.11
N ARG A 129 1.58 1.23 15.09
CA ARG A 129 2.71 1.65 14.26
C ARG A 129 2.52 1.12 12.84
N ILE A 130 2.83 1.95 11.87
CA ILE A 130 2.88 1.57 10.46
C ILE A 130 4.32 1.71 9.99
N ILE A 131 4.81 0.70 9.29
CA ILE A 131 6.13 0.68 8.66
C ILE A 131 5.98 0.59 7.14
N ALA A 132 6.94 1.11 6.44
CA ALA A 132 7.04 1.02 4.98
C ALA A 132 8.49 1.07 4.54
N ASP A 133 8.78 0.33 3.49
CA ASP A 133 10.11 0.25 2.92
C ASP A 133 10.07 0.63 1.45
N CYS A 134 11.18 1.14 0.94
CA CYS A 134 11.38 1.31 -0.49
C CYS A 134 12.85 1.15 -0.84
N GLN A 135 13.13 0.66 -2.05
CA GLN A 135 14.50 0.64 -2.57
C GLN A 135 15.12 2.03 -2.53
N GLU A 136 16.41 2.12 -2.27
CA GLU A 136 17.12 3.38 -2.03
C GLU A 136 16.97 4.39 -3.15
N GLU A 137 16.90 3.93 -4.40
CA GLU A 137 16.71 4.74 -5.58
C GLU A 137 15.28 5.22 -5.80
N ASN A 138 14.29 4.63 -5.11
CA ASN A 138 12.88 4.99 -5.23
C ASN A 138 12.54 6.26 -4.44
N LEU A 139 13.12 7.38 -4.85
CA LEU A 139 12.91 8.67 -4.20
C LEU A 139 11.45 9.15 -4.26
N ALA A 140 10.67 8.66 -5.23
CA ALA A 140 9.25 9.00 -5.33
C ALA A 140 8.46 8.40 -4.15
N SER A 141 8.66 7.12 -3.85
CA SER A 141 8.05 6.46 -2.70
C SER A 141 8.52 7.10 -1.38
N ALA A 142 9.82 7.34 -1.23
CA ALA A 142 10.38 8.02 -0.05
C ALA A 142 9.69 9.37 0.22
N ARG A 143 9.46 10.19 -0.81
CA ARG A 143 8.77 11.49 -0.68
C ARG A 143 7.30 11.33 -0.29
N VAL A 144 6.61 10.29 -0.77
CA VAL A 144 5.23 10.01 -0.36
C VAL A 144 5.18 9.70 1.13
N MET A 145 6.02 8.79 1.61
CA MET A 145 6.10 8.41 3.02
C MET A 145 6.41 9.62 3.93
N GLN A 146 7.42 10.42 3.57
CA GLN A 146 7.77 11.65 4.30
C GLN A 146 6.61 12.66 4.35
N LYS A 147 5.90 12.88 3.23
CA LYS A 147 4.74 13.75 3.19
C LYS A 147 3.57 13.23 4.02
N CYS A 148 3.50 11.93 4.27
CA CYS A 148 2.52 11.32 5.17
C CYS A 148 2.93 11.37 6.65
N GLY A 149 4.08 11.99 6.98
CA GLY A 149 4.56 12.12 8.36
C GLY A 149 5.37 10.93 8.85
N MET A 150 5.74 10.01 7.97
CA MET A 150 6.60 8.89 8.34
C MET A 150 8.05 9.36 8.54
N THR A 151 8.68 8.87 9.59
CA THR A 151 10.08 9.16 9.95
C THR A 151 11.00 8.15 9.30
N TYR A 152 12.08 8.61 8.72
CA TYR A 152 13.16 7.77 8.20
C TYR A 152 13.95 7.14 9.35
N GLU A 153 14.14 5.82 9.32
CA GLU A 153 14.81 5.04 10.37
C GLU A 153 16.19 4.50 9.97
N GLY A 154 16.53 4.63 8.70
CA GLY A 154 17.82 4.14 8.20
C GLY A 154 17.68 3.34 6.91
N THR A 155 18.79 2.75 6.48
CA THR A 155 18.85 1.80 5.37
C THR A 155 19.45 0.49 5.80
N SER A 156 19.00 -0.60 5.19
CA SER A 156 19.66 -1.90 5.28
C SER A 156 19.60 -2.63 3.96
N TYR A 157 20.47 -3.61 3.77
CA TYR A 157 20.33 -4.56 2.69
C TYR A 157 19.33 -5.63 3.11
N SER A 158 18.34 -5.88 2.26
CA SER A 158 17.37 -6.95 2.45
C SER A 158 17.20 -7.76 1.15
N GLU A 159 16.79 -9.00 1.31
CA GLU A 159 16.39 -9.85 0.20
C GLU A 159 14.88 -10.09 0.26
N ASP A 160 14.21 -9.99 -0.88
CA ASP A 160 12.80 -10.34 -0.96
C ASP A 160 12.63 -11.88 -0.89
N PHE A 161 11.36 -12.32 -0.85
CA PHE A 161 11.04 -13.75 -0.77
C PHE A 161 11.49 -14.59 -2.00
N GLU A 162 11.98 -13.93 -3.07
CA GLU A 162 12.58 -14.59 -4.23
C GLU A 162 14.12 -14.53 -4.21
N GLY A 163 14.72 -14.01 -3.12
CA GLY A 163 16.17 -13.93 -2.94
C GLY A 163 16.83 -12.81 -3.75
N VAL A 164 16.05 -11.82 -4.20
CA VAL A 164 16.59 -10.64 -4.88
C VAL A 164 16.82 -9.54 -3.86
N GLY A 165 18.10 -9.19 -3.69
CA GLY A 165 18.52 -8.20 -2.70
C GLY A 165 18.53 -6.78 -3.23
N ALA A 166 18.21 -5.85 -2.35
CA ALA A 166 18.30 -4.42 -2.58
C ALA A 166 18.67 -3.69 -1.29
N VAL A 167 19.23 -2.49 -1.43
CA VAL A 167 19.33 -1.55 -0.30
C VAL A 167 17.99 -0.85 -0.16
N GLU A 168 17.39 -0.94 1.01
CA GLU A 168 16.07 -0.39 1.30
C GLU A 168 16.15 0.71 2.36
N ARG A 169 15.34 1.75 2.16
CA ARG A 169 15.07 2.81 3.14
C ARG A 169 13.87 2.41 3.97
N HIS A 170 14.01 2.47 5.29
CA HIS A 170 12.95 2.14 6.23
C HIS A 170 12.29 3.40 6.78
N TYR A 171 10.98 3.38 6.85
CA TYR A 171 10.15 4.46 7.36
C TYR A 171 9.12 3.92 8.34
N SER A 172 8.77 4.71 9.35
CA SER A 172 7.66 4.38 10.24
C SER A 172 6.89 5.60 10.72
N ILE A 173 5.67 5.35 11.16
CA ILE A 173 4.85 6.31 11.89
C ILE A 173 4.12 5.59 13.01
N ALA A 174 4.14 6.17 14.21
CA ALA A 174 3.39 5.68 15.37
C ALA A 174 2.06 6.43 15.50
N ALA A 175 1.05 5.75 16.04
CA ALA A 175 -0.18 6.40 16.46
C ALA A 175 0.12 7.50 17.48
N PRO A 176 -0.59 8.64 17.46
CA PRO A 176 -0.50 9.63 18.52
C PRO A 176 -0.75 8.97 19.88
N GLU A 177 0.01 9.36 20.90
CA GLU A 177 -0.27 8.93 22.27
C GLU A 177 -1.69 9.38 22.60
N GLN A 178 -2.56 8.44 23.00
CA GLN A 178 -3.84 8.78 23.55
C GLN A 178 -3.59 9.34 24.95
N GLU A 179 -3.87 10.63 25.15
CA GLU A 179 -3.92 11.18 26.49
C GLU A 179 -4.89 10.31 27.29
N ALA A 180 -4.37 9.68 28.35
CA ALA A 180 -5.22 8.93 29.26
C ALA A 180 -6.26 9.89 29.90
N PRO A 181 -7.53 9.48 29.98
CA PRO A 181 -8.60 10.31 30.55
C PRO A 181 -8.37 10.59 32.01
#